data_25c592d693e3b2e03a3976a53557c450
#
_entry.id   25c592d693e3b2e03a3976a53557c450
#
_cell.length_a   1.000
_cell.length_b   1.000
_cell.length_c   1.000
_cell.angle_alpha   90.00
_cell.angle_beta   90.00
_cell.angle_gamma   90.00
#
_symmetry.space_group_name_H-M   'P 1'
#
loop_
_entity.id
_entity.type
_entity.pdbx_description
1 polymer ?
#
loop_
_entity_poly.entity_id
_entity_poly.type
_entity_poly.pdbx_seq_one_letter_code
_entity_poly.pdbx_strand_id
1 'polypeptide(L)'
;MASEEVVVPASRTKTLLLVTLAVGFVALGFWFLSLDPETVEAQGRYHYPIFTHGLAWASIVFFGLLVVAGVWRLFSRKPGLVLNSEGVKIFAIGQDTFLAWKDISGFSIFQVQRTRLLVLNLNNPEKYIESLGTARRALAQANLKVCGSPIAVSSGTVALSFGELRELFAKYIGRYGSAA
;
A
#
# COMPACT_ATOMS: atom_id res chain seq x y z
N MET A 1 9.79 18.27 28.10
CA MET A 1 8.52 17.60 27.81
C MET A 1 8.82 16.45 26.90
N ALA A 2 8.61 15.21 27.36
CA ALA A 2 8.85 14.04 26.50
C ALA A 2 7.90 14.13 25.30
N SER A 3 8.44 14.16 24.09
CA SER A 3 7.66 14.08 22.86
C SER A 3 6.94 12.73 22.89
N GLU A 4 5.61 12.78 22.94
CA GLU A 4 4.76 11.58 22.89
C GLU A 4 4.92 10.96 21.49
N GLU A 5 5.87 10.03 21.36
CA GLU A 5 6.10 9.28 20.13
C GLU A 5 5.20 8.05 20.14
N VAL A 6 4.34 7.92 19.13
CA VAL A 6 3.48 6.76 18.93
C VAL A 6 3.99 5.96 17.74
N VAL A 7 4.42 4.74 18.01
CA VAL A 7 4.89 3.79 17.01
C VAL A 7 3.77 2.80 16.70
N VAL A 8 3.26 2.83 15.48
CA VAL A 8 2.23 1.93 15.00
C VAL A 8 2.88 0.80 14.18
N PRO A 9 2.81 -0.45 14.64
CA PRO A 9 3.43 -1.56 13.92
C PRO A 9 2.73 -1.84 12.59
N ALA A 10 3.48 -2.37 11.64
CA ALA A 10 2.91 -2.92 10.40
C ALA A 10 2.07 -4.18 10.71
N SER A 11 0.98 -4.36 9.98
CA SER A 11 0.10 -5.53 10.18
C SER A 11 0.73 -6.80 9.59
N ARG A 12 1.37 -7.62 10.44
CA ARG A 12 1.96 -8.91 10.03
C ARG A 12 0.91 -9.90 9.56
N THR A 13 -0.22 -9.97 10.24
CA THR A 13 -1.31 -10.90 9.89
C THR A 13 -1.85 -10.63 8.49
N LYS A 14 -2.09 -9.36 8.14
CA LYS A 14 -2.58 -8.98 6.81
C LYS A 14 -1.52 -9.23 5.74
N THR A 15 -0.25 -8.95 6.04
CA THR A 15 0.86 -9.27 5.13
C THR A 15 0.98 -10.77 4.91
N LEU A 16 0.88 -11.59 5.98
CA LEU A 16 0.92 -13.04 5.88
C LEU A 16 -0.21 -13.58 5.00
N LEU A 17 -1.43 -13.08 5.20
CA LEU A 17 -2.59 -13.47 4.37
C LEU A 17 -2.34 -13.19 2.88
N LEU A 18 -1.82 -12.00 2.55
CA LEU A 18 -1.51 -11.64 1.17
C LEU A 18 -0.40 -12.52 0.57
N VAL A 19 0.63 -12.83 1.35
CA VAL A 19 1.71 -13.75 0.94
C VAL A 19 1.16 -15.15 0.67
N THR A 20 0.33 -15.68 1.58
CA THR A 20 -0.30 -16.99 1.39
C THR A 20 -1.16 -17.03 0.13
N LEU A 21 -1.94 -16.00 -0.11
CA LEU A 21 -2.74 -15.88 -1.32
C LEU A 21 -1.86 -15.83 -2.58
N ALA A 22 -0.79 -15.05 -2.55
CA ALA A 22 0.15 -14.94 -3.67
C ALA A 22 0.87 -16.27 -3.96
N VAL A 23 1.26 -17.02 -2.93
CA VAL A 23 1.82 -18.39 -3.07
C VAL A 23 0.80 -19.32 -3.74
N GLY A 24 -0.48 -19.22 -3.37
CA GLY A 24 -1.55 -19.97 -4.03
C GLY A 24 -1.65 -19.68 -5.53
N PHE A 25 -1.54 -18.42 -5.93
CA PHE A 25 -1.53 -18.03 -7.35
C PHE A 25 -0.27 -18.52 -8.09
N VAL A 26 0.89 -18.53 -7.45
CA VAL A 26 2.11 -19.10 -8.03
C VAL A 26 1.93 -20.61 -8.23
N ALA A 27 1.40 -21.31 -7.25
CA ALA A 27 1.13 -22.76 -7.36
C ALA A 27 0.12 -23.08 -8.49
N LEU A 28 -0.94 -22.28 -8.60
CA LEU A 28 -1.89 -22.36 -9.72
C LEU A 28 -1.22 -22.12 -11.07
N GLY A 29 -0.33 -21.13 -11.16
CA GLY A 29 0.44 -20.86 -12.37
C GLY A 29 1.29 -22.07 -12.80
N PHE A 30 2.00 -22.71 -11.87
CA PHE A 30 2.75 -23.93 -12.14
C PHE A 30 1.82 -25.09 -12.52
N TRP A 31 0.67 -25.23 -11.86
CA TRP A 31 -0.32 -26.25 -12.22
C TRP A 31 -0.83 -26.05 -13.65
N PHE A 32 -1.15 -24.82 -14.04
CA PHE A 32 -1.54 -24.53 -15.44
C PHE A 32 -0.45 -24.88 -16.44
N LEU A 33 0.83 -24.66 -16.11
CA LEU A 33 1.94 -25.05 -16.98
C LEU A 33 2.14 -26.57 -17.07
N SER A 34 1.66 -27.34 -16.10
CA SER A 34 1.75 -28.81 -16.09
C SER A 34 0.61 -29.49 -16.85
N LEU A 35 -0.42 -28.75 -17.27
CA LEU A 35 -1.51 -29.30 -18.07
C LEU A 35 -1.06 -29.47 -19.53
N ASP A 36 -1.41 -30.62 -20.13
CA ASP A 36 -1.13 -30.87 -21.52
C ASP A 36 -1.86 -29.85 -22.43
N PRO A 37 -1.16 -29.26 -23.40
CA PRO A 37 -1.75 -28.28 -24.32
C PRO A 37 -3.04 -28.79 -25.00
N GLU A 38 -3.08 -30.07 -25.37
CA GLU A 38 -4.26 -30.67 -26.03
C GLU A 38 -5.50 -30.71 -25.13
N THR A 39 -5.32 -30.89 -23.81
CA THR A 39 -6.44 -30.87 -22.83
C THR A 39 -7.01 -29.46 -22.63
N VAL A 40 -6.15 -28.45 -22.70
CA VAL A 40 -6.53 -27.04 -22.56
C VAL A 40 -7.25 -26.54 -23.83
N GLU A 41 -6.84 -26.99 -25.00
CA GLU A 41 -7.46 -26.68 -26.29
C GLU A 41 -8.86 -27.31 -26.43
N ALA A 42 -9.04 -28.53 -25.95
CA ALA A 42 -10.32 -29.23 -26.03
C ALA A 42 -11.45 -28.61 -25.19
N GLN A 43 -11.13 -27.89 -24.12
CA GLN A 43 -12.09 -27.31 -23.18
C GLN A 43 -12.27 -25.78 -23.30
N GLY A 44 -11.42 -25.08 -24.04
CA GLY A 44 -11.37 -23.61 -24.01
C GLY A 44 -11.86 -22.94 -25.28
N ARG A 45 -12.63 -21.86 -25.13
CA ARG A 45 -12.98 -20.89 -26.19
C ARG A 45 -11.77 -20.12 -26.78
N TYR A 46 -10.56 -20.36 -26.27
CA TYR A 46 -9.35 -19.64 -26.66
C TYR A 46 -8.38 -20.59 -27.38
N HIS A 47 -8.32 -20.44 -28.68
CA HIS A 47 -7.54 -21.29 -29.61
C HIS A 47 -6.03 -20.95 -29.66
N TYR A 48 -5.46 -20.28 -28.63
CA TYR A 48 -4.06 -19.90 -28.68
C TYR A 48 -3.30 -20.42 -27.43
N PRO A 49 -2.52 -21.52 -27.57
CA PRO A 49 -1.67 -22.05 -26.48
C PRO A 49 -0.71 -21.01 -25.91
N ILE A 50 -0.25 -20.11 -26.76
CA ILE A 50 0.67 -19.04 -26.40
C ILE A 50 0.06 -18.06 -25.37
N PHE A 51 -1.26 -17.89 -25.38
CA PHE A 51 -1.96 -17.01 -24.43
C PHE A 51 -2.06 -17.63 -23.03
N THR A 52 -2.35 -18.93 -22.94
CA THR A 52 -2.45 -19.66 -21.66
C THR A 52 -1.10 -19.80 -20.99
N HIS A 53 -0.07 -20.18 -21.73
CA HIS A 53 1.29 -20.26 -21.19
C HIS A 53 1.86 -18.87 -20.85
N GLY A 54 1.62 -17.87 -21.70
CA GLY A 54 2.02 -16.49 -21.43
C GLY A 54 1.38 -15.92 -20.16
N LEU A 55 0.09 -16.16 -19.95
CA LEU A 55 -0.62 -15.73 -18.76
C LEU A 55 -0.14 -16.46 -17.50
N ALA A 56 0.14 -17.77 -17.60
CA ALA A 56 0.68 -18.56 -16.51
C ALA A 56 2.07 -18.05 -16.09
N TRP A 57 2.97 -17.81 -17.03
CA TRP A 57 4.28 -17.22 -16.75
C TRP A 57 4.18 -15.80 -16.17
N ALA A 58 3.33 -14.95 -16.73
CA ALA A 58 3.09 -13.61 -16.21
C ALA A 58 2.57 -13.67 -14.75
N SER A 59 1.66 -14.61 -14.46
CA SER A 59 1.14 -14.84 -13.10
C SER A 59 2.26 -15.27 -12.14
N ILE A 60 3.08 -16.25 -12.53
CA ILE A 60 4.20 -16.75 -11.69
C ILE A 60 5.18 -15.62 -11.38
N VAL A 61 5.58 -14.85 -12.39
CA VAL A 61 6.52 -13.74 -12.20
C VAL A 61 5.91 -12.65 -11.31
N PHE A 62 4.69 -12.22 -11.60
CA PHE A 62 4.03 -11.15 -10.85
C PHE A 62 3.79 -11.54 -9.39
N PHE A 63 3.14 -12.69 -9.15
CA PHE A 63 2.88 -13.14 -7.78
C PHE A 63 4.14 -13.62 -7.07
N GLY A 64 5.13 -14.15 -7.78
CA GLY A 64 6.44 -14.48 -7.23
C GLY A 64 7.16 -13.25 -6.68
N LEU A 65 7.13 -12.13 -7.40
CA LEU A 65 7.67 -10.85 -6.92
C LEU A 65 6.89 -10.35 -5.68
N LEU A 66 5.57 -10.50 -5.66
CA LEU A 66 4.75 -10.15 -4.48
C LEU A 66 5.08 -11.04 -3.27
N VAL A 67 5.34 -12.33 -3.46
CA VAL A 67 5.80 -13.23 -2.39
C VAL A 67 7.13 -12.75 -1.83
N VAL A 68 8.12 -12.49 -2.68
CA VAL A 68 9.44 -11.99 -2.25
C VAL A 68 9.32 -10.69 -1.47
N ALA A 69 8.58 -9.72 -2.00
CA ALA A 69 8.36 -8.43 -1.35
C ALA A 69 7.62 -8.59 -0.01
N GLY A 70 6.60 -9.45 0.04
CA GLY A 70 5.82 -9.72 1.25
C GLY A 70 6.64 -10.42 2.32
N VAL A 71 7.42 -11.43 1.95
CA VAL A 71 8.34 -12.13 2.86
C VAL A 71 9.37 -11.17 3.42
N TRP A 72 10.01 -10.37 2.55
CA TRP A 72 10.95 -9.35 3.01
C TRP A 72 10.31 -8.37 4.00
N ARG A 73 9.05 -7.96 3.75
CA ARG A 73 8.30 -7.10 4.67
C ARG A 73 8.00 -7.78 6.02
N LEU A 74 7.71 -9.07 6.03
CA LEU A 74 7.48 -9.83 7.28
C LEU A 74 8.72 -9.87 8.17
N PHE A 75 9.91 -9.99 7.57
CA PHE A 75 11.19 -9.96 8.30
C PHE A 75 11.66 -8.53 8.63
N SER A 76 11.13 -7.53 7.94
CA SER A 76 11.43 -6.13 8.24
C SER A 76 10.84 -5.74 9.59
N ARG A 77 11.66 -5.22 10.48
CA ARG A 77 11.24 -4.68 11.79
C ARG A 77 10.69 -3.25 11.70
N LYS A 78 10.57 -2.69 10.49
CA LYS A 78 10.07 -1.33 10.32
C LYS A 78 8.60 -1.24 10.74
N PRO A 79 8.24 -0.22 11.53
CA PRO A 79 6.84 0.05 11.87
C PRO A 79 6.03 0.42 10.60
N GLY A 80 4.73 0.50 10.72
CA GLY A 80 3.87 1.03 9.66
C GLY A 80 3.86 2.55 9.63
N LEU A 81 3.76 3.15 10.83
CA LEU A 81 3.72 4.60 11.04
C LEU A 81 4.46 4.96 12.33
N VAL A 82 5.06 6.14 12.35
CA VAL A 82 5.56 6.78 13.58
C VAL A 82 5.06 8.21 13.60
N LEU A 83 4.36 8.57 14.65
CA LEU A 83 3.86 9.93 14.88
C LEU A 83 4.60 10.53 16.07
N ASN A 84 5.10 11.74 15.92
CA ASN A 84 5.72 12.52 16.99
C ASN A 84 5.22 13.97 16.94
N SER A 85 5.79 14.83 17.77
CA SER A 85 5.44 16.26 17.83
C SER A 85 5.77 17.04 16.54
N GLU A 86 6.68 16.56 15.71
CA GLU A 86 7.14 17.25 14.50
C GLU A 86 6.33 16.85 13.26
N GLY A 87 5.87 15.60 13.19
CA GLY A 87 5.19 15.10 12.02
C GLY A 87 4.86 13.61 12.09
N VAL A 88 4.49 13.06 10.94
CA VAL A 88 4.24 11.64 10.74
C VAL A 88 5.25 11.05 9.77
N LYS A 89 5.84 9.91 10.15
CA LYS A 89 6.69 9.11 9.30
C LYS A 89 5.94 7.86 8.86
N ILE A 90 5.76 7.71 7.55
CA ILE A 90 5.05 6.61 6.91
C ILE A 90 6.09 5.66 6.30
N PHE A 91 6.08 4.41 6.75
CA PHE A 91 6.99 3.38 6.24
C PHE A 91 6.28 2.55 5.18
N ALA A 92 6.56 2.86 3.92
CA ALA A 92 6.03 2.12 2.78
C ALA A 92 7.11 1.19 2.18
N ILE A 93 6.68 0.27 1.31
CA ILE A 93 7.62 -0.56 0.54
C ILE A 93 8.44 0.37 -0.36
N GLY A 94 9.76 0.34 -0.17
CA GLY A 94 10.72 1.07 -1.01
C GLY A 94 11.26 2.37 -0.42
N GLN A 95 10.52 3.11 0.39
CA GLN A 95 11.07 4.31 1.04
C GLN A 95 10.16 4.88 2.15
N ASP A 96 10.79 5.43 3.17
CA ASP A 96 10.13 6.11 4.27
C ASP A 96 9.78 7.55 3.84
N THR A 97 8.58 8.00 4.17
CA THR A 97 8.11 9.36 3.89
C THR A 97 7.87 10.08 5.22
N PHE A 98 8.49 11.25 5.40
CA PHE A 98 8.23 12.12 6.54
C PHE A 98 7.39 13.31 6.08
N LEU A 99 6.35 13.64 6.86
CA LEU A 99 5.47 14.79 6.65
C LEU A 99 5.40 15.56 7.96
N ALA A 100 5.81 16.82 7.92
CA ALA A 100 5.66 17.70 9.07
C ALA A 100 4.17 18.12 9.23
N TRP A 101 3.70 18.25 10.46
CA TRP A 101 2.31 18.65 10.72
C TRP A 101 1.97 20.00 10.08
N LYS A 102 2.91 20.92 10.02
CA LYS A 102 2.74 22.21 9.35
C LYS A 102 2.44 22.15 7.86
N ASP A 103 2.80 21.03 7.20
CA ASP A 103 2.55 20.81 5.77
C ASP A 103 1.21 20.12 5.51
N ILE A 104 0.52 19.72 6.57
CA ILE A 104 -0.77 19.02 6.53
C ILE A 104 -1.88 20.00 6.93
N SER A 105 -2.79 20.27 6.01
CA SER A 105 -3.99 21.10 6.29
C SER A 105 -5.11 20.33 7.01
N GLY A 106 -5.07 19.01 6.94
CA GLY A 106 -6.08 18.15 7.56
C GLY A 106 -6.09 16.76 6.93
N PHE A 107 -7.16 16.04 7.16
CA PHE A 107 -7.38 14.75 6.51
C PHE A 107 -8.83 14.61 6.06
N SER A 108 -9.03 13.82 5.01
CA SER A 108 -10.34 13.41 4.52
C SER A 108 -10.43 11.89 4.47
N ILE A 109 -11.65 11.37 4.36
CA ILE A 109 -11.91 9.94 4.25
C ILE A 109 -12.33 9.66 2.82
N PHE A 110 -11.55 8.87 2.12
CA PHE A 110 -11.90 8.37 0.79
C PHE A 110 -12.34 6.92 0.90
N GLN A 111 -13.54 6.63 0.44
CA GLN A 111 -14.11 5.28 0.47
C GLN A 111 -14.34 4.75 -0.93
N VAL A 112 -13.76 3.59 -1.21
CA VAL A 112 -14.02 2.82 -2.43
C VAL A 112 -14.57 1.47 -2.02
N GLN A 113 -15.81 1.20 -2.40
CA GLN A 113 -16.51 -0.02 -2.00
C GLN A 113 -16.48 -0.22 -0.48
N ARG A 114 -15.80 -1.26 -0.01
CA ARG A 114 -15.63 -1.58 1.43
C ARG A 114 -14.31 -1.10 2.03
N THR A 115 -13.43 -0.51 1.21
CA THR A 115 -12.11 -0.03 1.67
C THR A 115 -12.18 1.45 1.99
N ARG A 116 -11.74 1.82 3.19
CA ARG A 116 -11.61 3.22 3.63
C ARG A 116 -10.14 3.59 3.68
N LEU A 117 -9.81 4.73 3.09
CA LEU A 117 -8.49 5.33 3.10
C LEU A 117 -8.54 6.64 3.87
N LEU A 118 -7.55 6.89 4.70
CA LEU A 118 -7.33 8.18 5.34
C LEU A 118 -6.41 8.98 4.42
N VAL A 119 -6.93 10.03 3.84
CA VAL A 119 -6.24 10.87 2.86
C VAL A 119 -5.71 12.10 3.58
N LEU A 120 -4.40 12.31 3.56
CA LEU A 120 -3.76 13.47 4.18
C LEU A 120 -3.76 14.64 3.21
N ASN A 121 -4.49 15.70 3.54
CA ASN A 121 -4.55 16.91 2.74
C ASN A 121 -3.30 17.74 3.00
N LEU A 122 -2.54 18.04 1.96
CA LEU A 122 -1.32 18.84 2.04
C LEU A 122 -1.59 20.30 1.67
N ASN A 123 -0.91 21.23 2.35
CA ASN A 123 -0.95 22.66 2.01
C ASN A 123 -0.38 22.94 0.61
N ASN A 124 0.61 22.15 0.17
CA ASN A 124 1.25 22.28 -1.13
C ASN A 124 1.54 20.93 -1.77
N PRO A 125 0.52 20.27 -2.35
CA PRO A 125 0.66 18.93 -2.92
C PRO A 125 1.61 18.88 -4.12
N GLU A 126 1.69 19.94 -4.91
CA GLU A 126 2.56 20.01 -6.09
C GLU A 126 4.02 19.97 -5.70
N LYS A 127 4.43 20.82 -4.76
CA LYS A 127 5.80 20.84 -4.23
C LYS A 127 6.22 19.48 -3.65
N TYR A 128 5.30 18.82 -2.97
CA TYR A 128 5.54 17.46 -2.48
C TYR A 128 5.80 16.48 -3.63
N ILE A 129 4.95 16.50 -4.66
CA ILE A 129 5.07 15.63 -5.84
C ILE A 129 6.38 15.89 -6.60
N GLU A 130 6.78 17.13 -6.74
CA GLU A 130 8.03 17.52 -7.41
C GLU A 130 9.28 16.99 -6.69
N SER A 131 9.23 16.88 -5.36
CA SER A 131 10.33 16.34 -4.55
C SER A 131 10.52 14.83 -4.69
N LEU A 132 9.57 14.12 -5.33
CA LEU A 132 9.60 12.68 -5.49
C LEU A 132 10.34 12.25 -6.75
N GLY A 133 11.02 11.10 -6.70
CA GLY A 133 11.57 10.43 -7.88
C GLY A 133 10.47 9.95 -8.85
N THR A 134 10.83 9.68 -10.10
CA THR A 134 9.91 9.47 -11.24
C THR A 134 8.77 8.47 -10.96
N ALA A 135 9.07 7.27 -10.48
CA ALA A 135 8.05 6.25 -10.21
C ALA A 135 7.06 6.66 -9.12
N ARG A 136 7.56 7.34 -8.08
CA ARG A 136 6.75 7.83 -6.95
C ARG A 136 5.91 9.03 -7.33
N ARG A 137 6.45 9.89 -8.17
CA ARG A 137 5.73 11.03 -8.74
C ARG A 137 4.51 10.54 -9.51
N ALA A 138 4.66 9.52 -10.35
CA ALA A 138 3.54 8.94 -11.08
C ALA A 138 2.46 8.37 -10.14
N LEU A 139 2.86 7.66 -9.08
CA LEU A 139 1.92 7.13 -8.08
C LEU A 139 1.23 8.24 -7.29
N ALA A 140 1.97 9.26 -6.85
CA ALA A 140 1.44 10.40 -6.11
C ALA A 140 0.47 11.22 -6.97
N GLN A 141 0.76 11.40 -8.27
CA GLN A 141 -0.15 12.03 -9.22
C GLN A 141 -1.43 11.21 -9.45
N ALA A 142 -1.31 9.88 -9.54
CA ALA A 142 -2.47 9.00 -9.63
C ALA A 142 -3.35 9.11 -8.37
N ASN A 143 -2.75 9.08 -7.17
CA ASN A 143 -3.46 9.28 -5.92
C ASN A 143 -4.14 10.65 -5.85
N LEU A 144 -3.45 11.72 -6.28
CA LEU A 144 -4.02 13.07 -6.30
C LEU A 144 -5.29 13.12 -7.19
N LYS A 145 -5.25 12.49 -8.37
CA LYS A 145 -6.41 12.42 -9.27
C LYS A 145 -7.57 11.61 -8.72
N VAL A 146 -7.29 10.54 -7.98
CA VAL A 146 -8.33 9.60 -7.48
C VAL A 146 -8.87 10.02 -6.12
N CYS A 147 -7.98 10.43 -5.20
CA CYS A 147 -8.33 10.67 -3.81
C CYS A 147 -8.29 12.16 -3.42
N GLY A 148 -7.86 13.06 -4.32
CA GLY A 148 -7.72 14.49 -4.04
C GLY A 148 -6.45 14.87 -3.26
N SER A 149 -5.57 13.90 -2.95
CA SER A 149 -4.27 14.15 -2.32
C SER A 149 -3.24 13.10 -2.75
N PRO A 150 -1.94 13.47 -2.80
CA PRO A 150 -0.88 12.54 -3.18
C PRO A 150 -0.65 11.43 -2.14
N ILE A 151 -1.15 11.58 -0.90
CA ILE A 151 -0.88 10.66 0.20
C ILE A 151 -2.18 10.11 0.78
N ALA A 152 -2.32 8.79 0.73
CA ALA A 152 -3.40 8.06 1.35
C ALA A 152 -2.83 6.94 2.24
N VAL A 153 -3.34 6.84 3.46
CA VAL A 153 -2.96 5.83 4.44
C VAL A 153 -4.09 4.82 4.59
N SER A 154 -3.77 3.55 4.38
CA SER A 154 -4.73 2.47 4.56
C SER A 154 -4.54 1.78 5.91
N SER A 155 -5.64 1.51 6.61
CA SER A 155 -5.59 0.61 7.77
C SER A 155 -5.16 -0.82 7.40
N GLY A 156 -5.19 -1.17 6.12
CA GLY A 156 -4.68 -2.44 5.61
C GLY A 156 -3.18 -2.65 5.81
N THR A 157 -2.40 -1.59 5.89
CA THR A 157 -0.94 -1.65 6.02
C THR A 157 -0.43 -1.57 7.45
N VAL A 158 -1.29 -1.18 8.40
CA VAL A 158 -0.96 -0.97 9.81
C VAL A 158 -1.77 -1.88 10.72
N ALA A 159 -1.28 -2.09 11.96
CA ALA A 159 -1.95 -2.93 12.95
C ALA A 159 -3.02 -2.15 13.75
N LEU A 160 -3.66 -1.16 13.13
CA LEU A 160 -4.78 -0.42 13.69
C LEU A 160 -6.04 -0.64 12.83
N SER A 161 -7.20 -0.56 13.48
CA SER A 161 -8.47 -0.40 12.78
C SER A 161 -8.55 0.98 12.13
N PHE A 162 -9.48 1.16 11.19
CA PHE A 162 -9.67 2.47 10.56
C PHE A 162 -10.15 3.55 11.55
N GLY A 163 -10.96 3.16 12.55
CA GLY A 163 -11.41 4.06 13.61
C GLY A 163 -10.25 4.59 14.45
N GLU A 164 -9.42 3.68 14.97
CA GLU A 164 -8.23 4.03 15.75
C GLU A 164 -7.24 4.88 14.97
N LEU A 165 -7.01 4.56 13.68
CA LEU A 165 -6.16 5.35 12.80
C LEU A 165 -6.68 6.79 12.65
N ARG A 166 -7.98 6.94 12.42
CA ARG A 166 -8.65 8.25 12.31
C ARG A 166 -8.53 9.07 13.60
N GLU A 167 -8.81 8.46 14.74
CA GLU A 167 -8.71 9.12 16.05
C GLU A 167 -7.28 9.55 16.35
N LEU A 168 -6.30 8.70 16.02
CA LEU A 168 -4.89 9.00 16.19
C LEU A 168 -4.48 10.24 15.39
N PHE A 169 -4.83 10.28 14.09
CA PHE A 169 -4.53 11.45 13.25
C PHE A 169 -5.30 12.70 13.68
N ALA A 170 -6.57 12.59 14.08
CA ALA A 170 -7.35 13.70 14.60
C ALA A 170 -6.71 14.30 15.86
N LYS A 171 -6.25 13.45 16.80
CA LYS A 171 -5.53 13.88 18.02
C LYS A 171 -4.26 14.66 17.68
N TYR A 172 -3.42 14.12 16.77
CA TYR A 172 -2.13 14.73 16.47
C TYR A 172 -2.25 15.99 15.60
N ILE A 173 -3.14 16.00 14.61
CA ILE A 173 -3.40 17.19 13.80
C ILE A 173 -4.05 18.29 14.64
N GLY A 174 -4.99 17.96 15.54
CA GLY A 174 -5.57 18.93 16.45
C GLY A 174 -4.59 19.52 17.47
N ARG A 175 -3.52 18.79 17.81
CA ARG A 175 -2.52 19.24 18.79
C ARG A 175 -1.32 19.93 18.17
N TYR A 176 -0.90 19.53 16.98
CA TYR A 176 0.36 19.96 16.34
C TYR A 176 0.17 20.49 14.92
N GLY A 177 -1.02 20.33 14.31
CA GLY A 177 -1.33 20.90 13.02
C GLY A 177 -1.36 22.43 13.09
N SER A 178 -1.04 23.08 11.98
CA SER A 178 -1.27 24.52 11.86
C SER A 178 -2.76 24.77 11.99
N ALA A 179 -3.15 25.54 13.02
CA ALA A 179 -4.49 26.11 13.05
C ALA A 179 -4.66 26.93 11.76
N ALA A 180 -5.57 26.49 10.88
CA ALA A 180 -5.98 27.26 9.72
C ALA A 180 -6.78 28.48 10.14
#